data_4996cdf5cef96f22bb6fbca4ab94aa62
#
_entry.id   4996cdf5cef96f22bb6fbca4ab94aa62
#
_cell.length_a   1.000
_cell.length_b   1.000
_cell.length_c   1.000
_cell.angle_alpha   90.00
_cell.angle_beta   90.00
_cell.angle_gamma   90.00
#
_symmetry.space_group_name_H-M   'P 1'
#
loop_
_entity.id
_entity.type
_entity.pdbx_description
1 polymer ?
#
loop_
_entity_poly.entity_id
_entity_poly.type
_entity_poly.pdbx_seq_one_letter_code
_entity_poly.pdbx_strand_id
1 'polypeptide(L)'
;GEPGEQGLQPAREGKTDAAYWNRDYEPGAIERDRLVQQRLAKLGVAVRTFKDHVVFEASEVRGATGEPLQRYSAYRARWWTKWHATTPAVQPIPTALAKKKVAPLPLSRPLPSSSELGYDPVVLWIQPGEEHARKRLRWFVEGPLHSYVQGRNLPAIDGSSKLSAHFRFGTLSPRIAIHAA
;
A
#
# COMPACT_ATOMS: atom_id res chain seq x y z
N GLY A 1 -19.70 14.99 0.57
CA GLY A 1 -18.92 15.68 1.59
C GLY A 1 -17.46 15.79 1.17
N GLU A 2 -16.76 16.82 1.57
CA GLU A 2 -15.33 16.95 1.28
C GLU A 2 -14.55 15.75 1.83
N PRO A 3 -13.60 15.17 1.09
CA PRO A 3 -12.87 13.95 1.49
C PRO A 3 -12.17 14.06 2.84
N GLY A 4 -11.97 15.26 3.37
CA GLY A 4 -11.30 15.50 4.65
C GLY A 4 -12.22 15.53 5.88
N GLU A 5 -13.53 15.66 5.74
CA GLU A 5 -14.43 15.82 6.90
C GLU A 5 -14.82 14.48 7.52
N GLN A 6 -15.00 13.44 6.73
CA GLN A 6 -15.39 12.12 7.25
C GLN A 6 -14.32 11.47 8.14
N GLY A 7 -13.04 11.76 7.91
CA GLY A 7 -11.95 11.26 8.76
C GLY A 7 -11.76 12.03 10.09
N LEU A 8 -12.35 13.24 10.21
CA LEU A 8 -12.18 14.09 11.39
C LEU A 8 -13.23 13.85 12.47
N GLN A 9 -14.41 13.37 12.10
CA GLN A 9 -15.49 13.14 13.04
C GLN A 9 -15.12 12.07 14.09
N PRO A 10 -14.55 10.89 13.72
CA PRO A 10 -14.04 9.94 14.70
C PRO A 10 -12.95 10.49 15.60
N ALA A 11 -12.11 11.37 15.09
CA ALA A 11 -11.03 12.00 15.87
C ALA A 11 -11.57 12.97 16.94
N ARG A 12 -12.64 13.71 16.62
CA ARG A 12 -13.29 14.63 17.57
C ARG A 12 -14.07 13.90 18.66
N GLU A 13 -14.82 12.85 18.28
CA GLU A 13 -15.73 12.15 19.20
C GLU A 13 -15.03 11.03 19.99
N GLY A 14 -13.96 10.44 19.44
CA GLY A 14 -13.25 9.29 19.99
C GLY A 14 -12.11 9.62 20.96
N LYS A 15 -11.84 10.89 21.30
CA LYS A 15 -10.66 11.30 22.08
C LYS A 15 -9.38 10.64 21.54
N THR A 16 -9.17 10.75 20.25
CA THR A 16 -8.06 10.11 19.56
C THR A 16 -6.76 10.85 19.87
N ASP A 17 -5.75 10.16 20.36
CA ASP A 17 -4.43 10.73 20.64
C ASP A 17 -3.56 10.82 19.39
N ALA A 18 -3.71 9.87 18.47
CA ALA A 18 -2.89 9.79 17.26
C ALA A 18 -3.62 9.13 16.08
N ALA A 19 -3.29 9.57 14.88
CA ALA A 19 -3.70 8.98 13.62
C ALA A 19 -2.49 8.42 12.85
N TYR A 20 -2.68 7.26 12.23
CA TYR A 20 -1.63 6.53 11.53
C TYR A 20 -2.10 6.14 10.14
N TRP A 21 -1.28 6.37 9.10
CA TRP A 21 -1.55 5.86 7.75
C TRP A 21 -0.28 5.68 6.94
N ASN A 22 -0.40 4.93 5.84
CA ASN A 22 0.68 4.79 4.88
C ASN A 22 0.62 5.94 3.86
N ARG A 23 1.77 6.50 3.50
CA ARG A 23 1.85 7.57 2.49
C ARG A 23 1.46 7.05 1.12
N ASP A 24 0.66 7.84 0.40
CA ASP A 24 0.44 7.70 -1.03
C ASP A 24 1.30 8.73 -1.78
N TYR A 25 1.57 8.48 -3.05
CA TYR A 25 2.49 9.27 -3.88
C TYR A 25 1.80 9.99 -5.04
N GLU A 26 0.50 9.80 -5.20
CA GLU A 26 -0.27 10.56 -6.16
C GLU A 26 -0.49 12.01 -5.69
N PRO A 27 -0.40 13.01 -6.59
CA PRO A 27 -0.54 14.42 -6.21
C PRO A 27 -1.80 14.72 -5.42
N GLY A 28 -2.95 14.17 -5.84
CA GLY A 28 -4.22 14.34 -5.11
C GLY A 28 -4.24 13.70 -3.72
N ALA A 29 -3.58 12.55 -3.56
CA ALA A 29 -3.46 11.89 -2.27
C ALA A 29 -2.52 12.64 -1.32
N ILE A 30 -1.40 13.15 -1.83
CA ILE A 30 -0.46 13.98 -1.06
C ILE A 30 -1.17 15.23 -0.52
N GLU A 31 -1.94 15.91 -1.36
CA GLU A 31 -2.68 17.12 -0.94
C GLU A 31 -3.79 16.79 0.06
N ARG A 32 -4.54 15.72 -0.18
CA ARG A 32 -5.53 15.20 0.79
C ARG A 32 -4.88 14.93 2.14
N ASP A 33 -3.77 14.20 2.18
CA ASP A 33 -3.09 13.80 3.40
C ASP A 33 -2.52 15.03 4.14
N ARG A 34 -2.01 16.01 3.40
CA ARG A 34 -1.55 17.29 3.95
C ARG A 34 -2.70 18.05 4.64
N LEU A 35 -3.86 18.15 4.00
CA LEU A 35 -5.04 18.80 4.56
C LEU A 35 -5.55 18.08 5.80
N VAL A 36 -5.62 16.75 5.78
CA VAL A 36 -6.03 15.94 6.93
C VAL A 36 -5.07 16.14 8.10
N GLN A 37 -3.76 16.10 7.83
CA GLN A 37 -2.74 16.32 8.86
C GLN A 37 -2.87 17.70 9.52
N GLN A 38 -3.07 18.76 8.73
CA GLN A 38 -3.27 20.11 9.26
C GLN A 38 -4.52 20.22 10.15
N ARG A 39 -5.62 19.57 9.73
CA ARG A 39 -6.87 19.58 10.50
C ARG A 39 -6.73 18.79 11.82
N LEU A 40 -6.07 17.63 11.79
CA LEU A 40 -5.82 16.81 12.97
C LEU A 40 -4.89 17.52 13.97
N ALA A 41 -3.86 18.22 13.48
CA ALA A 41 -2.98 19.01 14.32
C ALA A 41 -3.71 20.12 15.09
N LYS A 42 -4.73 20.78 14.46
CA LYS A 42 -5.58 21.76 15.13
C LYS A 42 -6.45 21.15 16.25
N LEU A 43 -6.68 19.84 16.21
CA LEU A 43 -7.39 19.10 17.24
C LEU A 43 -6.47 18.49 18.31
N GLY A 44 -5.17 18.75 18.23
CA GLY A 44 -4.18 18.18 19.14
C GLY A 44 -3.86 16.70 18.87
N VAL A 45 -4.30 16.15 17.75
CA VAL A 45 -4.09 14.74 17.37
C VAL A 45 -2.73 14.60 16.68
N ALA A 46 -1.86 13.75 17.22
CA ALA A 46 -0.57 13.45 16.61
C ALA A 46 -0.76 12.66 15.30
N VAL A 47 0.03 12.99 14.27
CA VAL A 47 -0.01 12.26 13.00
C VAL A 47 1.31 11.55 12.76
N ARG A 48 1.25 10.27 12.40
CA ARG A 48 2.39 9.45 12.05
C ARG A 48 2.14 8.75 10.73
N THR A 49 3.03 8.95 9.76
CA THR A 49 2.91 8.36 8.43
C THR A 49 4.05 7.39 8.16
N PHE A 50 3.75 6.32 7.43
CA PHE A 50 4.69 5.24 7.17
C PHE A 50 4.84 4.99 5.68
N LYS A 51 5.97 4.39 5.31
CA LYS A 51 6.27 3.93 3.98
C LYS A 51 5.88 2.46 3.85
N ASP A 52 4.92 2.16 2.98
CA ASP A 52 4.58 0.77 2.65
C ASP A 52 4.17 0.55 1.18
N HIS A 53 3.66 1.56 0.49
CA HIS A 53 3.33 1.50 -0.94
C HIS A 53 4.56 1.32 -1.84
N VAL A 54 5.74 1.69 -1.36
CA VAL A 54 7.01 1.58 -2.06
C VAL A 54 8.07 0.97 -1.14
N VAL A 55 9.07 0.34 -1.72
CA VAL A 55 10.22 -0.16 -0.97
C VAL A 55 11.12 1.00 -0.56
N PHE A 56 11.39 1.91 -1.49
CA PHE A 56 12.16 3.12 -1.26
C PHE A 56 11.37 4.36 -1.69
N GLU A 57 11.47 5.43 -0.90
CA GLU A 57 10.93 6.74 -1.24
C GLU A 57 11.62 7.34 -2.47
N ALA A 58 10.95 8.25 -3.16
CA ALA A 58 11.52 8.98 -4.29
C ALA A 58 12.82 9.73 -3.93
N SER A 59 12.96 10.17 -2.68
CA SER A 59 14.16 10.81 -2.14
C SER A 59 15.30 9.84 -1.81
N GLU A 60 15.01 8.56 -1.71
CA GLU A 60 15.99 7.53 -1.30
C GLU A 60 16.77 6.93 -2.47
N VAL A 61 16.29 7.08 -3.72
CA VAL A 61 16.95 6.58 -4.93
C VAL A 61 17.20 7.75 -5.87
N ARG A 62 18.38 8.30 -5.78
CA ARG A 62 18.80 9.52 -6.48
C ARG A 62 20.11 9.32 -7.23
N GLY A 63 20.44 10.24 -8.15
CA GLY A 63 21.72 10.33 -8.79
C GLY A 63 22.86 10.68 -7.81
N ALA A 64 24.08 10.77 -8.33
CA ALA A 64 25.26 10.99 -7.51
C ALA A 64 25.27 12.36 -6.82
N THR A 65 24.68 13.38 -7.47
CA THR A 65 24.57 14.75 -6.95
C THR A 65 23.21 15.04 -6.31
N GLY A 66 22.36 13.99 -6.11
CA GLY A 66 21.07 14.12 -5.45
C GLY A 66 19.90 14.43 -6.38
N GLU A 67 20.11 14.50 -7.68
CA GLU A 67 19.08 14.72 -8.69
C GLU A 67 18.16 13.51 -8.91
N PRO A 68 16.91 13.72 -9.36
CA PRO A 68 16.04 12.63 -9.80
C PRO A 68 16.63 11.92 -11.02
N LEU A 69 16.57 10.59 -11.03
CA LEU A 69 17.01 9.77 -12.15
C LEU A 69 15.91 9.69 -13.19
N GLN A 70 16.17 10.20 -14.40
CA GLN A 70 15.20 10.23 -15.51
C GLN A 70 15.16 8.93 -16.32
N ARG A 71 16.28 8.18 -16.37
CA ARG A 71 16.38 6.94 -17.15
C ARG A 71 16.09 5.74 -16.23
N TYR A 72 15.17 4.88 -16.67
CA TYR A 72 14.82 3.66 -15.93
C TYR A 72 16.03 2.77 -15.61
N SER A 73 16.94 2.57 -16.56
CA SER A 73 18.13 1.73 -16.34
C SER A 73 19.01 2.25 -15.22
N ALA A 74 19.23 3.57 -15.15
CA ALA A 74 20.01 4.21 -14.10
C ALA A 74 19.28 4.11 -12.75
N TYR A 75 17.95 4.36 -12.73
CA TYR A 75 17.12 4.20 -11.54
C TYR A 75 17.17 2.74 -11.04
N ARG A 76 16.96 1.77 -11.92
CA ARG A 76 17.01 0.35 -11.60
C ARG A 76 18.36 -0.06 -10.98
N ALA A 77 19.47 0.36 -11.58
CA ALA A 77 20.80 0.06 -11.07
C ALA A 77 20.99 0.61 -9.65
N ARG A 78 20.65 1.87 -9.41
CA ARG A 78 20.72 2.51 -8.09
C ARG A 78 19.79 1.83 -7.07
N TRP A 79 18.59 1.48 -7.49
CA TRP A 79 17.59 0.81 -6.66
C TRP A 79 18.13 -0.55 -6.17
N TRP A 80 18.70 -1.36 -7.07
CA TRP A 80 19.29 -2.65 -6.72
C TRP A 80 20.54 -2.51 -5.83
N THR A 81 21.41 -1.55 -6.11
CA THR A 81 22.56 -1.26 -5.22
C THR A 81 22.08 -0.96 -3.81
N LYS A 82 21.04 -0.12 -3.69
CA LYS A 82 20.48 0.23 -2.38
C LYS A 82 19.79 -0.98 -1.72
N TRP A 83 19.05 -1.76 -2.49
CA TRP A 83 18.41 -2.98 -1.98
C TRP A 83 19.44 -3.93 -1.35
N HIS A 84 20.52 -4.26 -2.05
CA HIS A 84 21.57 -5.14 -1.54
C HIS A 84 22.31 -4.57 -0.33
N ALA A 85 22.44 -3.26 -0.25
CA ALA A 85 23.08 -2.60 0.89
C ALA A 85 22.21 -2.53 2.15
N THR A 86 20.88 -2.44 2.01
CA THR A 86 19.99 -2.18 3.16
C THR A 86 19.00 -3.30 3.44
N THR A 87 18.63 -4.07 2.42
CA THR A 87 17.63 -5.17 2.48
C THR A 87 16.50 -4.88 3.48
N PRO A 88 15.56 -3.95 3.15
CA PRO A 88 14.55 -3.50 4.09
C PRO A 88 13.69 -4.65 4.60
N ALA A 89 13.69 -4.86 5.90
CA ALA A 89 13.00 -5.98 6.53
C ALA A 89 11.47 -5.89 6.39
N VAL A 90 10.82 -7.04 6.28
CA VAL A 90 9.38 -7.18 6.48
C VAL A 90 9.11 -7.11 7.97
N GLN A 91 8.22 -6.19 8.38
CA GLN A 91 7.84 -6.06 9.78
C GLN A 91 6.89 -7.18 10.19
N PRO A 92 7.14 -7.88 11.30
CA PRO A 92 6.22 -8.91 11.79
C PRO A 92 4.94 -8.27 12.32
N ILE A 93 3.83 -9.00 12.23
CA ILE A 93 2.57 -8.60 12.86
C ILE A 93 2.76 -8.66 14.38
N PRO A 94 2.50 -7.56 15.13
CA PRO A 94 2.61 -7.58 16.58
C PRO A 94 1.60 -8.55 17.19
N THR A 95 2.06 -9.65 17.74
CA THR A 95 1.19 -10.70 18.32
C THR A 95 0.31 -10.19 19.47
N ALA A 96 0.75 -9.17 20.20
CA ALA A 96 -0.02 -8.51 21.24
C ALA A 96 -1.27 -7.79 20.69
N LEU A 97 -1.22 -7.26 19.45
CA LEU A 97 -2.37 -6.61 18.83
C LEU A 97 -3.38 -7.62 18.27
N ALA A 98 -2.92 -8.77 17.78
CA ALA A 98 -3.79 -9.82 17.25
C ALA A 98 -4.77 -10.38 18.31
N LYS A 99 -4.43 -10.29 19.59
CA LYS A 99 -5.23 -10.77 20.71
C LYS A 99 -6.11 -9.67 21.36
N LYS A 100 -5.88 -8.40 21.01
CA LYS A 100 -6.60 -7.28 21.64
C LYS A 100 -7.94 -7.07 20.94
N LYS A 101 -9.03 -7.33 21.63
CA LYS A 101 -10.37 -6.92 21.19
C LYS A 101 -10.44 -5.39 21.27
N VAL A 102 -10.58 -4.75 20.14
CA VAL A 102 -10.85 -3.31 20.06
C VAL A 102 -12.35 -3.11 20.25
N ALA A 103 -12.74 -2.24 21.18
CA ALA A 103 -14.14 -1.88 21.35
C ALA A 103 -14.68 -1.23 20.06
N PRO A 104 -15.92 -1.52 19.64
CA PRO A 104 -16.53 -0.84 18.52
C PRO A 104 -16.54 0.67 18.76
N LEU A 105 -16.14 1.44 17.72
CA LEU A 105 -16.27 2.89 17.78
C LEU A 105 -17.76 3.28 17.76
N PRO A 106 -18.18 4.32 18.51
CA PRO A 106 -19.59 4.76 18.56
C PRO A 106 -20.21 5.07 17.19
N LEU A 107 -19.38 5.44 16.22
CA LEU A 107 -19.76 5.77 14.84
C LEU A 107 -19.45 4.65 13.83
N SER A 108 -19.19 3.44 14.31
CA SER A 108 -18.94 2.31 13.41
C SER A 108 -20.17 2.05 12.56
N ARG A 109 -20.01 2.14 11.26
CA ARG A 109 -21.04 1.79 10.26
C ARG A 109 -20.57 0.58 9.47
N PRO A 110 -21.50 -0.27 8.99
CA PRO A 110 -21.13 -1.33 8.06
C PRO A 110 -20.52 -0.72 6.80
N LEU A 111 -19.61 -1.45 6.15
CA LEU A 111 -19.09 -1.05 4.84
C LEU A 111 -20.25 -1.06 3.83
N PRO A 112 -20.40 0.00 3.03
CA PRO A 112 -21.41 0.02 1.98
C PRO A 112 -21.12 -1.07 0.94
N SER A 113 -22.17 -1.67 0.41
CA SER A 113 -22.06 -2.57 -0.73
C SER A 113 -21.72 -1.80 -2.01
N SER A 114 -21.24 -2.52 -3.05
CA SER A 114 -20.98 -1.90 -4.34
C SER A 114 -22.23 -1.24 -4.93
N SER A 115 -23.39 -1.87 -4.76
CA SER A 115 -24.67 -1.33 -5.24
C SER A 115 -25.06 -0.02 -4.54
N GLU A 116 -24.86 0.09 -3.23
CA GLU A 116 -25.09 1.31 -2.47
C GLU A 116 -24.15 2.46 -2.89
N LEU A 117 -22.98 2.11 -3.44
CA LEU A 117 -22.02 3.07 -4.02
C LEU A 117 -22.31 3.38 -5.50
N GLY A 118 -23.37 2.81 -6.09
CA GLY A 118 -23.76 3.02 -7.47
C GLY A 118 -22.97 2.20 -8.50
N TYR A 119 -22.32 1.11 -8.08
CA TYR A 119 -21.61 0.22 -8.96
C TYR A 119 -22.41 -1.08 -9.19
N ASP A 120 -22.52 -1.48 -10.45
CA ASP A 120 -23.09 -2.78 -10.80
C ASP A 120 -22.19 -3.93 -10.34
N PRO A 121 -22.75 -5.07 -9.96
CA PRO A 121 -21.99 -6.27 -9.66
C PRO A 121 -21.16 -6.70 -10.87
N VAL A 122 -19.84 -6.83 -10.69
CA VAL A 122 -18.94 -7.35 -11.72
C VAL A 122 -18.21 -8.60 -11.23
N VAL A 123 -18.01 -9.53 -12.13
CA VAL A 123 -17.16 -10.69 -11.86
C VAL A 123 -15.71 -10.21 -11.94
N LEU A 124 -15.04 -10.19 -10.80
CA LEU A 124 -13.64 -9.82 -10.74
C LEU A 124 -12.75 -10.96 -11.21
N TRP A 125 -11.86 -10.68 -12.15
CA TRP A 125 -10.83 -11.62 -12.60
C TRP A 125 -9.72 -11.83 -11.56
N ILE A 126 -9.64 -10.95 -10.56
CA ILE A 126 -8.74 -11.01 -9.42
C ILE A 126 -9.57 -10.95 -8.13
N GLN A 127 -9.31 -11.87 -7.22
CA GLN A 127 -10.03 -11.90 -5.95
C GLN A 127 -9.39 -10.90 -4.97
N PRO A 128 -10.19 -10.06 -4.30
CA PRO A 128 -9.67 -9.07 -3.35
C PRO A 128 -9.20 -9.72 -2.03
N GLY A 129 -8.46 -8.94 -1.25
CA GLY A 129 -8.04 -9.31 0.09
C GLY A 129 -6.65 -9.91 0.18
N GLU A 130 -6.09 -9.86 1.39
CA GLU A 130 -4.71 -10.25 1.68
C GLU A 130 -4.46 -11.75 1.43
N GLU A 131 -5.41 -12.60 1.78
CA GLU A 131 -5.27 -14.05 1.60
C GLU A 131 -5.10 -14.40 0.11
N HIS A 132 -5.93 -13.83 -0.76
CA HIS A 132 -5.83 -14.02 -2.20
C HIS A 132 -4.56 -13.43 -2.79
N ALA A 133 -4.13 -12.27 -2.31
CA ALA A 133 -2.86 -11.66 -2.69
C ALA A 133 -1.67 -12.59 -2.36
N ARG A 134 -1.65 -13.16 -1.16
CA ARG A 134 -0.61 -14.10 -0.72
C ARG A 134 -0.63 -15.41 -1.50
N LYS A 135 -1.81 -15.97 -1.79
CA LYS A 135 -1.96 -17.15 -2.65
C LYS A 135 -1.42 -16.88 -4.06
N ARG A 136 -1.77 -15.71 -4.62
CA ARG A 136 -1.32 -15.33 -5.96
C ARG A 136 0.19 -15.10 -6.01
N LEU A 137 0.77 -14.46 -5.01
CA LEU A 137 2.22 -14.27 -4.89
C LEU A 137 2.93 -15.62 -4.84
N ARG A 138 2.49 -16.54 -3.98
CA ARG A 138 3.07 -17.87 -3.86
C ARG A 138 3.05 -18.62 -5.19
N TRP A 139 1.87 -18.69 -5.83
CA TRP A 139 1.73 -19.31 -7.13
C TRP A 139 2.69 -18.73 -8.18
N PHE A 140 2.85 -17.40 -8.19
CA PHE A 140 3.73 -16.74 -9.13
C PHE A 140 5.20 -17.10 -8.88
N VAL A 141 5.64 -17.08 -7.63
CA VAL A 141 7.02 -17.37 -7.25
C VAL A 141 7.38 -18.84 -7.48
N GLU A 142 6.47 -19.76 -7.17
CA GLU A 142 6.69 -21.21 -7.33
C GLU A 142 6.66 -21.68 -8.78
N GLY A 143 6.12 -20.91 -9.71
CA GLY A 143 5.97 -21.31 -11.11
C GLY A 143 6.35 -20.24 -12.12
N PRO A 144 5.44 -19.30 -12.47
CA PRO A 144 5.65 -18.40 -13.60
C PRO A 144 6.88 -17.50 -13.50
N LEU A 145 7.38 -17.20 -12.30
CA LEU A 145 8.58 -16.39 -12.12
C LEU A 145 9.79 -16.99 -12.82
N HIS A 146 9.94 -18.30 -12.81
CA HIS A 146 11.07 -19.00 -13.44
C HIS A 146 11.14 -18.82 -14.97
N SER A 147 10.00 -18.59 -15.61
CA SER A 147 9.90 -18.33 -17.06
C SER A 147 9.33 -16.95 -17.38
N TYR A 148 9.42 -16.00 -16.43
CA TYR A 148 8.75 -14.71 -16.53
C TYR A 148 9.16 -13.91 -17.77
N VAL A 149 10.44 -13.95 -18.16
CA VAL A 149 10.97 -13.20 -19.32
C VAL A 149 10.24 -13.57 -20.59
N GLN A 150 9.92 -14.85 -20.79
CA GLN A 150 9.19 -15.37 -21.95
C GLN A 150 7.68 -15.22 -21.73
N GLY A 151 7.16 -15.67 -20.59
CA GLY A 151 5.74 -15.78 -20.31
C GLY A 151 5.01 -14.42 -20.28
N ARG A 152 5.65 -13.38 -19.80
CA ARG A 152 5.04 -12.03 -19.73
C ARG A 152 4.64 -11.43 -21.07
N ASN A 153 5.25 -11.88 -22.15
CA ASN A 153 5.02 -11.38 -23.51
C ASN A 153 3.96 -12.19 -24.27
N LEU A 154 3.46 -13.25 -23.68
CA LEU A 154 2.49 -14.15 -24.29
C LEU A 154 1.11 -13.99 -23.64
N PRO A 155 0.16 -13.25 -24.26
CA PRO A 155 -1.14 -12.96 -23.66
C PRO A 155 -1.98 -14.21 -23.33
N ALA A 156 -1.77 -15.31 -24.07
CA ALA A 156 -2.45 -16.58 -23.86
C ALA A 156 -1.96 -17.34 -22.61
N ILE A 157 -0.83 -16.93 -22.02
CA ILE A 157 -0.24 -17.58 -20.85
C ILE A 157 -0.45 -16.70 -19.62
N ASP A 158 -0.86 -17.29 -18.50
CA ASP A 158 -0.87 -16.61 -17.23
C ASP A 158 0.56 -16.51 -16.66
N GLY A 159 1.42 -15.74 -17.33
CA GLY A 159 2.87 -15.63 -17.08
C GLY A 159 3.27 -14.46 -16.19
N SER A 160 2.32 -13.71 -15.61
CA SER A 160 2.62 -12.54 -14.77
C SER A 160 1.98 -12.65 -13.39
N SER A 161 2.51 -11.90 -12.43
CA SER A 161 2.02 -11.92 -11.05
C SER A 161 0.57 -11.43 -10.92
N LYS A 162 0.14 -10.48 -11.75
CA LYS A 162 -1.17 -9.79 -11.66
C LYS A 162 -1.43 -9.18 -10.28
N LEU A 163 -0.38 -8.76 -9.57
CA LEU A 163 -0.47 -8.21 -8.22
C LEU A 163 -0.66 -6.69 -8.18
N SER A 164 -0.76 -6.01 -9.32
CA SER A 164 -0.84 -4.55 -9.37
C SER A 164 -2.00 -3.97 -8.56
N ALA A 165 -3.19 -4.58 -8.63
CA ALA A 165 -4.33 -4.15 -7.82
C ALA A 165 -4.07 -4.36 -6.32
N HIS A 166 -3.47 -5.49 -5.94
CA HIS A 166 -3.12 -5.76 -4.54
C HIS A 166 -2.11 -4.76 -3.99
N PHE A 167 -1.10 -4.36 -4.78
CA PHE A 167 -0.17 -3.31 -4.39
C PHE A 167 -0.86 -1.95 -4.29
N ARG A 168 -1.74 -1.63 -5.26
CA ARG A 168 -2.47 -0.35 -5.27
C ARG A 168 -3.35 -0.18 -4.03
N PHE A 169 -4.05 -1.23 -3.63
CA PHE A 169 -4.95 -1.20 -2.46
C PHE A 169 -4.28 -1.61 -1.15
N GLY A 170 -2.96 -1.84 -1.14
CA GLY A 170 -2.21 -2.17 0.06
C GLY A 170 -2.55 -3.51 0.69
N THR A 171 -3.22 -4.42 -0.05
CA THR A 171 -3.53 -5.78 0.44
C THR A 171 -2.31 -6.71 0.40
N LEU A 172 -1.21 -6.24 -0.19
CA LEU A 172 0.10 -6.90 -0.17
C LEU A 172 1.20 -5.83 -0.17
N SER A 173 2.13 -5.94 0.77
CA SER A 173 3.29 -5.05 0.79
C SER A 173 4.29 -5.40 -0.33
N PRO A 174 4.81 -4.42 -1.08
CA PRO A 174 5.88 -4.65 -2.05
C PRO A 174 7.13 -5.31 -1.46
N ARG A 175 7.42 -5.05 -0.18
CA ARG A 175 8.56 -5.70 0.50
C ARG A 175 8.36 -7.20 0.62
N ILE A 176 7.14 -7.65 0.99
CA ILE A 176 6.81 -9.09 1.05
C ILE A 176 7.03 -9.73 -0.31
N ALA A 177 6.58 -9.08 -1.39
CA ALA A 177 6.72 -9.63 -2.73
C ALA A 177 8.18 -9.77 -3.17
N ILE A 178 9.02 -8.78 -2.90
CA ILE A 178 10.43 -8.81 -3.27
C ILE A 178 11.21 -9.82 -2.43
N HIS A 179 10.89 -9.97 -1.15
CA HIS A 179 11.53 -11.00 -0.32
C HIS A 179 11.13 -12.42 -0.71
N ALA A 180 9.98 -12.60 -1.33
CA ALA A 180 9.50 -13.90 -1.79
C ALA A 180 10.06 -14.30 -3.16
N ALA A 181 10.48 -13.34 -3.98
CA ALA A 181 11.00 -13.53 -5.33
C ALA A 181 12.52 -13.69 -5.35
#